data_464e62808382cec116aea2ee7b22a215
#
_entry.id   464e62808382cec116aea2ee7b22a215
#
_cell.length_a   1.000
_cell.length_b   1.000
_cell.length_c   1.000
_cell.angle_alpha   90.00
_cell.angle_beta   90.00
_cell.angle_gamma   90.00
#
_symmetry.space_group_name_H-M   'P 1'
#
loop_
_entity.id
_entity.type
_entity.pdbx_description
1 polymer ?
#
loop_
_entity_poly.entity_id
_entity_poly.type
_entity_poly.pdbx_seq_one_letter_code
_entity_poly.pdbx_strand_id
1 'polypeptide(L)'
;MIPIRIVACTRHNRKDFAETPLGVTIQRFSHLSFIEAQLFTNNTVGLCQRYNEAIEAAKNDPALLVFVHDDVEIVDWYWYMRLGASLDDHHLVGLAGNCQPSPGQTSWAITDMEGTLSDRQSWAGCVARGNGEYLTSWDVFASPNREVSLIDGLFMAAYSKTFHDNDLRFDEQFTFHHYDMDLCRQFTEKGLSIYVSSISAIHHSQGLMGPAWKESAQRYLDKWQGL
;
A
#
# COMPACT_ATOMS: atom_id res chain seq x y z
N MET A 1 -1.19 20.58 -12.79
CA MET A 1 -1.54 19.65 -11.67
C MET A 1 -0.79 18.36 -11.95
N ILE A 2 -0.09 17.81 -10.96
CA ILE A 2 0.59 16.52 -11.12
C ILE A 2 -0.51 15.45 -11.19
N PRO A 3 -0.51 14.56 -12.20
CA PRO A 3 -1.52 13.51 -12.30
C PRO A 3 -1.39 12.49 -11.17
N ILE A 4 -2.49 11.86 -10.80
CA ILE A 4 -2.53 10.71 -9.90
C ILE A 4 -2.52 9.46 -10.75
N ARG A 5 -1.51 8.62 -10.60
CA ARG A 5 -1.36 7.36 -11.33
C ARG A 5 -1.60 6.19 -10.41
N ILE A 6 -2.75 5.54 -10.57
CA ILE A 6 -3.07 4.28 -9.88
C ILE A 6 -2.26 3.16 -10.54
N VAL A 7 -1.40 2.53 -9.77
CA VAL A 7 -0.53 1.43 -10.21
C VAL A 7 -1.02 0.15 -9.59
N ALA A 8 -1.45 -0.81 -10.40
CA ALA A 8 -1.94 -2.08 -9.90
C ALA A 8 -1.44 -3.26 -10.73
N CYS A 9 -1.17 -4.35 -10.02
CA CYS A 9 -0.83 -5.65 -10.62
C CYS A 9 -1.98 -6.62 -10.37
N THR A 10 -2.39 -7.34 -11.40
CA THR A 10 -3.47 -8.30 -11.31
C THR A 10 -3.19 -9.54 -12.15
N ARG A 11 -3.66 -10.69 -11.70
CA ARG A 11 -3.65 -11.93 -12.49
C ARG A 11 -4.77 -11.97 -13.53
N HIS A 12 -5.77 -11.11 -13.36
CA HIS A 12 -6.87 -10.97 -14.31
C HIS A 12 -6.41 -10.36 -15.63
N ASN A 13 -7.07 -10.70 -16.71
CA ASN A 13 -6.98 -9.93 -17.94
C ASN A 13 -7.73 -8.59 -17.80
N ARG A 14 -7.60 -7.70 -18.76
CA ARG A 14 -8.16 -6.34 -18.66
C ARG A 14 -9.70 -6.32 -18.53
N LYS A 15 -10.40 -7.31 -19.11
CA LYS A 15 -11.86 -7.40 -19.03
C LYS A 15 -12.29 -7.81 -17.64
N ASP A 16 -11.69 -8.87 -17.11
CA ASP A 16 -12.04 -9.40 -15.78
C ASP A 16 -11.57 -8.44 -14.66
N PHE A 17 -10.47 -7.71 -14.87
CA PHE A 17 -10.04 -6.65 -13.95
C PHE A 17 -11.11 -5.57 -13.78
N ALA A 18 -11.88 -5.24 -14.81
CA ALA A 18 -12.94 -4.23 -14.71
C ALA A 18 -14.01 -4.57 -13.64
N GLU A 19 -14.17 -5.85 -13.32
CA GLU A 19 -15.12 -6.35 -12.31
C GLU A 19 -14.50 -6.45 -10.90
N THR A 20 -13.19 -6.23 -10.76
CA THR A 20 -12.55 -6.22 -9.44
C THR A 20 -12.93 -4.97 -8.64
N PRO A 21 -12.80 -4.97 -7.30
CA PRO A 21 -13.04 -3.80 -6.46
C PRO A 21 -12.29 -2.54 -6.92
N LEU A 22 -11.02 -2.70 -7.33
CA LEU A 22 -10.25 -1.59 -7.88
C LEU A 22 -10.71 -1.20 -9.29
N GLY A 23 -11.09 -2.16 -10.13
CA GLY A 23 -11.67 -1.88 -11.45
C GLY A 23 -12.92 -1.02 -11.35
N VAL A 24 -13.82 -1.34 -10.43
CA VAL A 24 -15.01 -0.54 -10.10
C VAL A 24 -14.61 0.87 -9.61
N THR A 25 -13.60 0.97 -8.76
CA THR A 25 -13.06 2.26 -8.31
C THR A 25 -12.58 3.11 -9.48
N ILE A 26 -11.76 2.55 -10.37
CA ILE A 26 -11.22 3.29 -11.53
C ILE A 26 -12.34 3.76 -12.45
N GLN A 27 -13.35 2.93 -12.70
CA GLN A 27 -14.52 3.33 -13.51
C GLN A 27 -15.29 4.49 -12.85
N ARG A 28 -15.50 4.45 -11.54
CA ARG A 28 -16.18 5.50 -10.75
C ARG A 28 -15.53 6.86 -10.93
N PHE A 29 -14.20 6.91 -11.01
CA PHE A 29 -13.43 8.15 -11.14
C PHE A 29 -12.93 8.44 -12.55
N SER A 30 -13.36 7.70 -13.56
CA SER A 30 -12.91 7.84 -14.96
C SER A 30 -13.23 9.20 -15.59
N HIS A 31 -14.17 9.96 -15.01
CA HIS A 31 -14.50 11.32 -15.45
C HIS A 31 -13.46 12.38 -15.02
N LEU A 32 -12.56 12.04 -14.12
CA LEU A 32 -11.48 12.92 -13.63
C LEU A 32 -10.22 12.69 -14.47
N SER A 33 -9.95 13.57 -15.44
CA SER A 33 -8.85 13.41 -16.41
C SER A 33 -7.44 13.43 -15.78
N PHE A 34 -7.31 13.87 -14.54
CA PHE A 34 -6.05 13.85 -13.80
C PHE A 34 -5.80 12.55 -13.01
N ILE A 35 -6.76 11.61 -13.02
CA ILE A 35 -6.60 10.26 -12.46
C ILE A 35 -6.43 9.29 -13.61
N GLU A 36 -5.28 8.64 -13.67
CA GLU A 36 -4.92 7.64 -14.68
C GLU A 36 -4.60 6.30 -14.04
N ALA A 37 -4.63 5.23 -14.81
CA ALA A 37 -4.33 3.89 -14.34
C ALA A 37 -3.24 3.24 -15.17
N GLN A 38 -2.17 2.79 -14.52
CA GLN A 38 -1.14 1.93 -15.07
C GLN A 38 -1.35 0.51 -14.55
N LEU A 39 -1.92 -0.35 -15.39
CA LEU A 39 -2.34 -1.69 -15.02
C LEU A 39 -1.42 -2.73 -15.64
N PHE A 40 -0.88 -3.60 -14.79
CA PHE A 40 -0.12 -4.79 -15.16
C PHE A 40 -1.06 -6.00 -15.08
N THR A 41 -1.81 -6.23 -16.15
CA THR A 41 -2.76 -7.35 -16.28
C THR A 41 -2.07 -8.65 -16.70
N ASN A 42 -2.70 -9.81 -16.43
CA ASN A 42 -2.09 -11.14 -16.63
C ASN A 42 -0.70 -11.24 -15.99
N ASN A 43 -0.51 -10.57 -14.84
CA ASN A 43 0.79 -10.46 -14.21
C ASN A 43 1.25 -11.83 -13.65
N THR A 44 2.47 -12.23 -14.02
CA THR A 44 3.09 -13.49 -13.60
C THR A 44 4.43 -13.27 -12.86
N VAL A 45 4.83 -12.02 -12.67
CA VAL A 45 6.06 -11.65 -11.95
C VAL A 45 5.73 -10.99 -10.60
N GLY A 46 6.73 -10.76 -9.78
CA GLY A 46 6.56 -10.11 -8.47
C GLY A 46 5.99 -8.68 -8.58
N LEU A 47 5.24 -8.25 -7.56
CA LEU A 47 4.70 -6.88 -7.46
C LEU A 47 5.81 -5.84 -7.55
N CYS A 48 6.89 -6.04 -6.81
CA CYS A 48 8.02 -5.10 -6.71
C CYS A 48 8.62 -4.75 -8.06
N GLN A 49 8.78 -5.76 -8.94
CA GLN A 49 9.29 -5.52 -10.30
C GLN A 49 8.37 -4.55 -11.07
N ARG A 50 7.06 -4.78 -11.04
CA ARG A 50 6.07 -3.94 -11.74
C ARG A 50 5.95 -2.53 -11.13
N TYR A 51 6.02 -2.45 -9.82
CA TYR A 51 6.03 -1.18 -9.13
C TYR A 51 7.28 -0.36 -9.44
N ASN A 52 8.44 -1.00 -9.54
CA ASN A 52 9.68 -0.36 -9.97
C ASN A 52 9.62 0.12 -11.44
N GLU A 53 9.00 -0.67 -12.34
CA GLU A 53 8.74 -0.24 -13.72
C GLU A 53 7.88 1.04 -13.76
N ALA A 54 6.86 1.15 -12.88
CA ALA A 54 6.02 2.35 -12.79
C ALA A 54 6.79 3.55 -12.21
N ILE A 55 7.63 3.33 -11.20
CA ILE A 55 8.51 4.37 -10.64
C ILE A 55 9.48 4.88 -11.72
N GLU A 56 10.13 3.98 -12.47
CA GLU A 56 11.08 4.39 -13.50
C GLU A 56 10.39 5.13 -14.67
N ALA A 57 9.20 4.68 -15.09
CA ALA A 57 8.41 5.39 -16.11
C ALA A 57 8.05 6.83 -15.66
N ALA A 58 7.80 7.03 -14.36
CA ALA A 58 7.47 8.33 -13.79
C ALA A 58 8.68 9.30 -13.66
N LYS A 59 9.87 8.88 -14.03
CA LYS A 59 11.06 9.75 -14.04
C LYS A 59 10.95 10.88 -15.06
N ASN A 60 10.38 10.56 -16.23
CA ASN A 60 10.21 11.53 -17.32
C ASN A 60 8.76 12.04 -17.41
N ASP A 61 7.86 11.46 -16.66
CA ASP A 61 6.44 11.80 -16.60
C ASP A 61 5.98 11.78 -15.15
N PRO A 62 6.35 12.82 -14.35
CA PRO A 62 6.12 12.84 -12.92
C PRO A 62 4.64 12.71 -12.54
N ALA A 63 4.37 11.86 -11.55
CA ALA A 63 3.04 11.59 -11.05
C ALA A 63 3.03 11.40 -9.52
N LEU A 64 1.87 11.52 -8.93
CA LEU A 64 1.56 10.95 -7.63
C LEU A 64 1.24 9.48 -7.87
N LEU A 65 2.12 8.58 -7.47
CA LEU A 65 1.96 7.14 -7.64
C LEU A 65 1.14 6.56 -6.50
N VAL A 66 0.11 5.79 -6.84
CA VAL A 66 -0.77 5.10 -5.89
C VAL A 66 -0.71 3.61 -6.17
N PHE A 67 0.10 2.90 -5.42
CA PHE A 67 0.21 1.44 -5.47
C PHE A 67 -0.93 0.86 -4.65
N VAL A 68 -1.78 0.07 -5.27
CA VAL A 68 -2.99 -0.45 -4.64
C VAL A 68 -3.32 -1.85 -5.16
N HIS A 69 -3.83 -2.71 -4.27
CA HIS A 69 -4.25 -4.05 -4.62
C HIS A 69 -5.53 -4.04 -5.45
N ASP A 70 -5.73 -5.03 -6.31
CA ASP A 70 -6.91 -5.15 -7.16
C ASP A 70 -8.19 -5.53 -6.39
N ASP A 71 -8.06 -6.02 -5.16
CA ASP A 71 -9.13 -6.34 -4.22
C ASP A 71 -9.47 -5.20 -3.24
N VAL A 72 -8.99 -3.98 -3.50
CA VAL A 72 -9.29 -2.78 -2.71
C VAL A 72 -10.28 -1.88 -3.45
N GLU A 73 -11.41 -1.58 -2.83
CA GLU A 73 -12.37 -0.58 -3.29
C GLU A 73 -12.22 0.72 -2.52
N ILE A 74 -11.94 1.83 -3.21
CA ILE A 74 -11.94 3.16 -2.61
C ILE A 74 -13.37 3.70 -2.69
N VAL A 75 -14.00 3.88 -1.54
CA VAL A 75 -15.39 4.34 -1.42
C VAL A 75 -15.53 5.82 -1.05
N ASP A 76 -14.42 6.48 -0.75
CA ASP A 76 -14.36 7.92 -0.47
C ASP A 76 -14.35 8.72 -1.78
N TRP A 77 -15.38 9.53 -2.01
CA TRP A 77 -15.49 10.39 -3.21
C TRP A 77 -14.44 11.51 -3.28
N TYR A 78 -13.82 11.87 -2.16
CA TYR A 78 -12.81 12.91 -2.07
C TYR A 78 -11.41 12.39 -1.75
N TRP A 79 -11.18 11.08 -1.96
CA TRP A 79 -9.93 10.42 -1.61
C TRP A 79 -8.69 11.11 -2.19
N TYR A 80 -8.76 11.59 -3.43
CA TYR A 80 -7.65 12.26 -4.10
C TYR A 80 -7.30 13.61 -3.47
N MET A 81 -8.29 14.33 -2.92
CA MET A 81 -8.07 15.58 -2.19
C MET A 81 -7.44 15.31 -0.82
N ARG A 82 -7.93 14.28 -0.10
CA ARG A 82 -7.36 13.85 1.18
C ARG A 82 -5.94 13.35 1.01
N LEU A 83 -5.68 12.58 -0.05
CA LEU A 83 -4.36 12.10 -0.39
C LEU A 83 -3.39 13.25 -0.66
N GLY A 84 -3.79 14.23 -1.48
CA GLY A 84 -2.99 15.42 -1.74
C GLY A 84 -2.65 16.17 -0.46
N ALA A 85 -3.68 16.48 0.36
CA ALA A 85 -3.48 17.17 1.63
C ALA A 85 -2.57 16.39 2.60
N SER A 86 -2.62 15.06 2.61
CA SER A 86 -1.71 14.24 3.43
C SER A 86 -0.27 14.28 2.92
N LEU A 87 -0.07 14.35 1.60
CA LEU A 87 1.25 14.37 0.96
C LEU A 87 1.87 15.78 0.90
N ASP A 88 1.15 16.83 1.28
CA ASP A 88 1.72 18.17 1.45
C ASP A 88 2.74 18.21 2.62
N ASP A 89 2.50 17.40 3.66
CA ASP A 89 3.32 17.37 4.87
C ASP A 89 4.09 16.04 5.07
N HIS A 90 3.74 14.99 4.32
CA HIS A 90 4.31 13.65 4.50
C HIS A 90 4.80 13.05 3.18
N HIS A 91 5.67 12.03 3.26
CA HIS A 91 6.36 11.47 2.09
C HIS A 91 5.74 10.18 1.57
N LEU A 92 5.16 9.36 2.45
CA LEU A 92 4.47 8.12 2.12
C LEU A 92 3.14 8.06 2.87
N VAL A 93 2.06 7.75 2.17
CA VAL A 93 0.70 7.69 2.74
C VAL A 93 0.10 6.30 2.54
N GLY A 94 -0.47 5.75 3.61
CA GLY A 94 -1.25 4.52 3.61
C GLY A 94 -2.61 4.68 4.28
N LEU A 95 -3.34 3.57 4.44
CA LEU A 95 -4.70 3.57 5.03
C LEU A 95 -4.78 2.79 6.34
N ALA A 96 -3.82 1.92 6.61
CA ALA A 96 -3.67 1.18 7.86
C ALA A 96 -2.20 1.08 8.22
N GLY A 97 -1.85 1.13 9.49
CA GLY A 97 -0.45 1.09 9.89
C GLY A 97 -0.24 0.98 11.40
N ASN A 98 1.03 1.07 11.80
CA ASN A 98 1.48 0.95 13.17
C ASN A 98 2.49 2.06 13.50
N CYS A 99 2.23 2.82 14.56
CA CYS A 99 3.09 3.93 14.99
C CYS A 99 4.23 3.52 15.94
N GLN A 100 4.15 2.33 16.55
CA GLN A 100 5.14 1.82 17.49
C GLN A 100 5.38 0.32 17.26
N PRO A 101 5.97 -0.07 16.11
CA PRO A 101 6.27 -1.47 15.87
C PRO A 101 7.33 -1.97 16.85
N SER A 102 7.15 -3.21 17.31
CA SER A 102 8.15 -3.89 18.13
C SER A 102 9.40 -4.25 17.31
N PRO A 103 10.58 -4.34 17.90
CA PRO A 103 11.75 -4.88 17.24
C PRO A 103 11.45 -6.28 16.66
N GLY A 104 11.84 -6.52 15.40
CA GLY A 104 11.59 -7.79 14.73
C GLY A 104 10.13 -8.05 14.32
N GLN A 105 9.27 -7.04 14.35
CA GLN A 105 7.87 -7.17 13.94
C GLN A 105 7.77 -7.56 12.46
N THR A 106 6.95 -8.58 12.17
CA THR A 106 6.86 -9.23 10.85
C THR A 106 5.76 -8.67 9.94
N SER A 107 4.87 -7.84 10.46
CA SER A 107 3.83 -7.13 9.69
C SER A 107 3.43 -5.86 10.45
N TRP A 108 2.73 -4.95 9.82
CA TRP A 108 2.24 -3.77 10.54
C TRP A 108 1.37 -4.12 11.76
N ALA A 109 0.66 -5.25 11.73
CA ALA A 109 -0.26 -5.71 12.80
C ALA A 109 0.22 -6.96 13.54
N ILE A 110 1.27 -7.66 13.06
CA ILE A 110 1.71 -8.97 13.57
C ILE A 110 3.16 -8.90 13.99
N THR A 111 3.45 -9.35 15.21
CA THR A 111 4.78 -9.23 15.83
C THR A 111 5.73 -10.39 15.48
N ASP A 112 5.20 -11.57 15.15
CA ASP A 112 5.99 -12.79 14.97
C ASP A 112 5.44 -13.68 13.82
N MET A 113 6.08 -14.82 13.59
CA MET A 113 5.68 -15.78 12.56
C MET A 113 4.51 -16.69 13.00
N GLU A 114 4.10 -16.63 14.25
CA GLU A 114 2.99 -17.36 14.84
C GLU A 114 1.66 -16.62 14.69
N GLY A 115 1.70 -15.33 14.31
CA GLY A 115 0.51 -14.50 14.10
C GLY A 115 0.07 -13.74 15.34
N THR A 116 0.97 -13.52 16.28
CA THR A 116 0.69 -12.72 17.47
C THR A 116 0.43 -11.27 17.07
N LEU A 117 -0.72 -10.74 17.46
CA LEU A 117 -1.08 -9.35 17.17
C LEU A 117 -0.26 -8.38 18.04
N SER A 118 0.19 -7.29 17.43
CA SER A 118 0.79 -6.16 18.16
C SER A 118 -0.28 -5.42 18.98
N ASP A 119 0.16 -4.54 19.87
CA ASP A 119 -0.75 -3.71 20.65
C ASP A 119 -1.63 -2.86 19.75
N ARG A 120 -2.94 -3.01 19.86
CA ARG A 120 -3.91 -2.26 19.08
C ARG A 120 -3.87 -0.74 19.32
N GLN A 121 -3.32 -0.29 20.45
CA GLN A 121 -3.13 1.14 20.69
C GLN A 121 -2.08 1.78 19.77
N SER A 122 -1.17 0.97 19.23
CA SER A 122 -0.19 1.40 18.23
C SER A 122 -0.74 1.43 16.80
N TRP A 123 -1.94 0.89 16.55
CA TRP A 123 -2.52 0.84 15.22
C TRP A 123 -3.12 2.18 14.82
N ALA A 124 -3.10 2.46 13.54
CA ALA A 124 -3.69 3.64 12.92
C ALA A 124 -4.52 3.24 11.72
N GLY A 125 -5.60 3.99 11.49
CA GLY A 125 -6.45 3.79 10.32
C GLY A 125 -7.70 2.96 10.59
N CYS A 126 -8.56 2.96 9.59
CA CYS A 126 -9.80 2.22 9.56
C CYS A 126 -10.02 1.70 8.13
N VAL A 127 -10.00 0.39 7.96
CA VAL A 127 -10.28 -0.27 6.69
C VAL A 127 -11.43 -1.22 6.90
N ALA A 128 -12.45 -1.13 6.05
CA ALA A 128 -13.56 -2.08 6.07
C ALA A 128 -13.14 -3.39 5.39
N ARG A 129 -13.69 -4.51 5.84
CA ARG A 129 -13.53 -5.80 5.19
C ARG A 129 -14.75 -6.16 4.37
N GLY A 130 -14.52 -6.69 3.18
CA GLY A 130 -15.53 -7.21 2.27
C GLY A 130 -15.19 -8.62 1.80
N ASN A 131 -16.15 -9.27 1.16
CA ASN A 131 -15.96 -10.60 0.55
C ASN A 131 -16.14 -10.59 -0.98
N GLY A 132 -16.11 -9.40 -1.60
CA GLY A 132 -16.36 -9.20 -3.02
C GLY A 132 -17.81 -8.82 -3.35
N GLU A 133 -18.78 -9.15 -2.47
CA GLU A 133 -20.20 -8.85 -2.67
C GLU A 133 -20.72 -7.86 -1.65
N TYR A 134 -20.33 -8.02 -0.39
CA TYR A 134 -20.84 -7.25 0.74
C TYR A 134 -19.73 -6.77 1.66
N LEU A 135 -19.99 -5.63 2.31
CA LEU A 135 -19.25 -5.22 3.49
C LEU A 135 -19.51 -6.22 4.63
N THR A 136 -18.46 -6.88 5.10
CA THR A 136 -18.60 -7.91 6.15
C THR A 136 -18.28 -7.37 7.55
N SER A 137 -17.38 -6.42 7.67
CA SER A 137 -17.04 -5.80 8.95
C SER A 137 -16.30 -4.48 8.76
N TRP A 138 -16.26 -3.69 9.83
CA TRP A 138 -15.36 -2.54 9.96
C TRP A 138 -14.26 -2.89 10.95
N ASP A 139 -13.02 -2.78 10.49
CA ASP A 139 -11.88 -2.86 11.39
C ASP A 139 -11.43 -1.44 11.74
N VAL A 140 -11.89 -0.95 12.87
CA VAL A 140 -11.42 0.31 13.44
C VAL A 140 -10.23 -0.01 14.33
N PHE A 141 -9.05 0.38 13.92
CA PHE A 141 -7.82 0.13 14.67
C PHE A 141 -7.55 1.25 15.67
N ALA A 142 -7.51 2.47 15.18
CA ALA A 142 -7.36 3.71 15.91
C ALA A 142 -7.74 4.87 15.00
N SER A 143 -7.65 6.09 15.52
CA SER A 143 -7.87 7.28 14.68
C SER A 143 -6.90 7.29 13.51
N PRO A 144 -7.38 7.48 12.27
CA PRO A 144 -6.52 7.83 11.14
C PRO A 144 -5.95 9.25 11.34
N ASN A 145 -5.23 9.74 10.35
CA ASN A 145 -4.58 11.06 10.37
C ASN A 145 -3.49 11.16 11.44
N ARG A 146 -2.57 10.21 11.41
CA ARG A 146 -1.38 10.21 12.27
C ARG A 146 -0.15 9.65 11.58
N GLU A 147 1.01 10.09 12.03
CA GLU A 147 2.28 9.49 11.63
C GLU A 147 2.43 8.07 12.17
N VAL A 148 3.03 7.23 11.36
CA VAL A 148 3.28 5.82 11.66
C VAL A 148 4.68 5.43 11.19
N SER A 149 5.16 4.27 11.64
CA SER A 149 6.41 3.68 11.15
C SER A 149 6.19 2.63 10.08
N LEU A 150 5.02 2.01 10.05
CA LEU A 150 4.66 0.94 9.10
C LEU A 150 3.27 1.17 8.56
N ILE A 151 3.07 0.87 7.27
CA ILE A 151 1.74 0.81 6.63
C ILE A 151 1.54 -0.52 5.92
N ASP A 152 0.27 -0.90 5.73
CA ASP A 152 -0.14 -2.05 4.93
C ASP A 152 -0.02 -1.74 3.43
N GLY A 153 0.46 -2.71 2.67
CA GLY A 153 0.64 -2.62 1.22
C GLY A 153 -0.65 -2.56 0.41
N LEU A 154 -1.81 -2.74 1.04
CA LEU A 154 -3.10 -2.65 0.35
C LEU A 154 -3.26 -1.33 -0.43
N PHE A 155 -2.68 -0.26 0.11
CA PHE A 155 -2.65 1.08 -0.50
C PHE A 155 -1.42 1.83 0.00
N MET A 156 -0.54 2.24 -0.91
CA MET A 156 0.66 3.02 -0.62
C MET A 156 0.79 4.14 -1.66
N ALA A 157 0.95 5.38 -1.23
CA ALA A 157 1.04 6.51 -2.16
C ALA A 157 2.18 7.46 -1.82
N ALA A 158 2.92 7.88 -2.84
CA ALA A 158 3.98 8.89 -2.74
C ALA A 158 4.18 9.59 -4.09
N TYR A 159 4.73 10.79 -4.09
CA TYR A 159 5.17 11.41 -5.33
C TYR A 159 6.32 10.63 -5.96
N SER A 160 6.31 10.47 -7.27
CA SER A 160 7.42 9.82 -8.01
C SER A 160 8.77 10.48 -7.72
N LYS A 161 8.77 11.79 -7.51
CA LYS A 161 9.95 12.55 -7.11
C LYS A 161 10.55 12.07 -5.80
N THR A 162 9.74 11.67 -4.82
CA THR A 162 10.23 11.14 -3.54
C THR A 162 11.07 9.89 -3.73
N PHE A 163 10.64 8.99 -4.62
CA PHE A 163 11.41 7.77 -4.95
C PHE A 163 12.75 8.12 -5.62
N HIS A 164 12.74 9.02 -6.59
CA HIS A 164 13.93 9.35 -7.36
C HIS A 164 14.96 10.16 -6.56
N ASP A 165 14.52 11.15 -5.80
CA ASP A 165 15.41 12.02 -5.02
C ASP A 165 16.10 11.27 -3.87
N ASN A 166 15.49 10.20 -3.36
CA ASN A 166 16.00 9.45 -2.22
C ASN A 166 16.53 8.06 -2.59
N ASP A 167 16.58 7.73 -3.87
CA ASP A 167 17.00 6.41 -4.38
C ASP A 167 16.22 5.26 -3.73
N LEU A 168 14.89 5.42 -3.65
CA LEU A 168 13.98 4.44 -3.08
C LEU A 168 13.41 3.53 -4.16
N ARG A 169 13.34 2.23 -3.89
CA ARG A 169 12.77 1.21 -4.78
C ARG A 169 12.17 0.09 -3.94
N PHE A 170 11.18 -0.56 -4.50
CA PHE A 170 10.73 -1.84 -3.96
C PHE A 170 11.82 -2.90 -4.16
N ASP A 171 12.19 -3.63 -3.10
CA ASP A 171 13.18 -4.69 -3.21
C ASP A 171 12.55 -5.93 -3.84
N GLU A 172 13.04 -6.32 -5.02
CA GLU A 172 12.46 -7.40 -5.84
C GLU A 172 12.63 -8.81 -5.25
N GLN A 173 13.40 -8.96 -4.18
CA GLN A 173 13.41 -10.20 -3.40
C GLN A 173 12.06 -10.48 -2.74
N PHE A 174 11.24 -9.43 -2.51
CA PHE A 174 9.88 -9.52 -1.98
C PHE A 174 8.89 -9.54 -3.15
N THR A 175 8.41 -10.72 -3.51
CA THR A 175 7.54 -10.86 -4.68
C THR A 175 6.08 -10.45 -4.43
N PHE A 176 5.59 -10.62 -3.19
CA PHE A 176 4.21 -10.32 -2.80
C PHE A 176 4.05 -9.94 -1.32
N HIS A 177 4.81 -10.53 -0.40
CA HIS A 177 4.73 -10.23 1.04
C HIS A 177 5.92 -9.40 1.49
N HIS A 178 5.76 -8.58 2.52
CA HIS A 178 6.78 -7.77 3.20
C HIS A 178 7.41 -6.66 2.35
N TYR A 179 6.98 -6.45 1.10
CA TYR A 179 7.47 -5.34 0.26
C TYR A 179 7.08 -3.98 0.84
N ASP A 180 5.94 -3.91 1.49
CA ASP A 180 5.40 -2.77 2.22
C ASP A 180 6.21 -2.45 3.47
N MET A 181 6.50 -3.48 4.27
CA MET A 181 7.35 -3.38 5.46
C MET A 181 8.76 -2.93 5.09
N ASP A 182 9.32 -3.51 4.03
CA ASP A 182 10.65 -3.17 3.53
C ASP A 182 10.71 -1.71 3.06
N LEU A 183 9.72 -1.28 2.28
CA LEU A 183 9.65 0.10 1.81
C LEU A 183 9.49 1.08 2.98
N CYS A 184 8.66 0.78 3.97
CA CYS A 184 8.54 1.61 5.18
C CYS A 184 9.88 1.79 5.91
N ARG A 185 10.67 0.72 6.03
CA ARG A 185 12.01 0.80 6.62
C ARG A 185 12.93 1.70 5.82
N GLN A 186 12.95 1.56 4.48
CA GLN A 186 13.75 2.43 3.62
C GLN A 186 13.38 3.91 3.79
N PHE A 187 12.07 4.24 3.86
CA PHE A 187 11.62 5.61 4.14
C PHE A 187 12.12 6.10 5.49
N THR A 188 11.99 5.29 6.54
CA THR A 188 12.43 5.63 7.89
C THR A 188 13.94 5.88 7.96
N GLU A 189 14.76 5.05 7.30
CA GLU A 189 16.22 5.24 7.24
C GLU A 189 16.64 6.53 6.53
N LYS A 190 15.83 7.00 5.59
CA LYS A 190 16.05 8.29 4.92
C LYS A 190 15.49 9.48 5.71
N GLY A 191 14.89 9.25 6.89
CA GLY A 191 14.24 10.30 7.69
C GLY A 191 12.96 10.84 7.07
N LEU A 192 12.30 10.06 6.20
CA LEU A 192 11.07 10.42 5.52
C LEU A 192 9.86 9.97 6.33
N SER A 193 8.87 10.85 6.47
CA SER A 193 7.65 10.59 7.23
C SER A 193 6.67 9.67 6.50
N ILE A 194 6.01 8.81 7.27
CA ILE A 194 4.96 7.90 6.81
C ILE A 194 3.68 8.25 7.57
N TYR A 195 2.56 8.28 6.87
CA TYR A 195 1.30 8.76 7.40
C TYR A 195 0.12 7.86 7.04
N VAL A 196 -0.84 7.73 7.93
CA VAL A 196 -2.12 7.07 7.67
C VAL A 196 -3.21 8.11 7.50
N SER A 197 -3.78 8.16 6.29
CA SER A 197 -4.86 9.09 5.92
C SER A 197 -6.25 8.51 6.22
N SER A 198 -7.24 9.38 6.40
CA SER A 198 -8.65 9.02 6.64
C SER A 198 -9.44 8.71 5.35
N ILE A 199 -8.79 8.19 4.33
CA ILE A 199 -9.46 7.74 3.10
C ILE A 199 -10.21 6.44 3.39
N SER A 200 -11.51 6.41 3.07
CA SER A 200 -12.34 5.23 3.29
C SER A 200 -12.18 4.21 2.16
N ALA A 201 -11.84 2.99 2.51
CA ALA A 201 -11.66 1.88 1.59
C ALA A 201 -12.20 0.56 2.16
N ILE A 202 -12.53 -0.37 1.27
CA ILE A 202 -12.91 -1.74 1.60
C ILE A 202 -11.85 -2.67 1.02
N HIS A 203 -11.26 -3.52 1.85
CA HIS A 203 -10.33 -4.56 1.43
C HIS A 203 -11.05 -5.90 1.38
N HIS A 204 -11.22 -6.44 0.19
CA HIS A 204 -11.94 -7.71 -0.05
C HIS A 204 -11.01 -8.91 0.12
N SER A 205 -10.20 -8.90 1.18
CA SER A 205 -9.24 -9.94 1.52
C SER A 205 -9.19 -10.15 3.04
N GLN A 206 -8.82 -11.36 3.46
CA GLN A 206 -8.60 -11.66 4.87
C GLN A 206 -7.11 -11.74 5.26
N GLY A 207 -6.22 -11.54 4.27
CA GLY A 207 -4.80 -11.79 4.43
C GLY A 207 -4.48 -13.29 4.48
N LEU A 208 -3.28 -13.67 4.12
CA LEU A 208 -2.83 -15.07 4.12
C LEU A 208 -1.46 -15.18 4.79
N MET A 209 -1.38 -15.92 5.89
CA MET A 209 -0.13 -16.27 6.58
C MET A 209 0.30 -17.70 6.22
N GLY A 210 0.43 -17.97 4.91
CA GLY A 210 0.89 -19.27 4.42
C GLY A 210 2.41 -19.43 4.46
N PRO A 211 2.93 -20.58 3.97
CA PRO A 211 4.38 -20.84 3.91
C PRO A 211 5.17 -19.73 3.19
N ALA A 212 4.66 -19.19 2.09
CA ALA A 212 5.29 -18.10 1.34
C ALA A 212 5.40 -16.80 2.16
N TRP A 213 4.40 -16.52 3.01
CA TRP A 213 4.46 -15.39 3.92
C TRP A 213 5.58 -15.58 4.96
N LYS A 214 5.68 -16.77 5.57
CA LYS A 214 6.71 -17.08 6.57
C LYS A 214 8.13 -17.02 5.98
N GLU A 215 8.31 -17.53 4.78
CA GLU A 215 9.60 -17.45 4.07
C GLU A 215 9.98 -15.99 3.78
N SER A 216 9.03 -15.18 3.36
CA SER A 216 9.23 -13.75 3.12
C SER A 216 9.49 -12.99 4.42
N ALA A 217 8.81 -13.35 5.53
CA ALA A 217 9.07 -12.79 6.85
C ALA A 217 10.50 -13.03 7.31
N GLN A 218 11.01 -14.25 7.10
CA GLN A 218 12.41 -14.57 7.45
C GLN A 218 13.37 -13.71 6.62
N ARG A 219 13.17 -13.56 5.30
CA ARG A 219 14.00 -12.68 4.45
C ARG A 219 13.98 -11.22 4.94
N TYR A 220 12.80 -10.74 5.34
CA TYR A 220 12.65 -9.40 5.89
C TYR A 220 13.44 -9.23 7.19
N LEU A 221 13.31 -10.18 8.12
CA LEU A 221 14.06 -10.17 9.37
C LEU A 221 15.57 -10.24 9.12
N ASP A 222 16.03 -11.11 8.22
CA ASP A 222 17.45 -11.25 7.88
C ASP A 222 18.03 -9.96 7.28
N LYS A 223 17.26 -9.27 6.44
CA LYS A 223 17.66 -7.99 5.84
C LYS A 223 17.79 -6.88 6.87
N TRP A 224 16.87 -6.85 7.84
CA TRP A 224 16.76 -5.77 8.82
C TRP A 224 17.23 -6.15 10.22
N GLN A 225 18.02 -7.22 10.36
CA GLN A 225 18.64 -7.62 11.62
C GLN A 225 19.59 -6.54 12.13
N GLY A 226 19.30 -6.05 13.35
CA GLY A 226 20.17 -5.09 14.05
C GLY A 226 19.69 -3.63 13.99
N LEU A 227 18.47 -3.39 13.52
CA LEU A 227 17.81 -2.08 13.54
C LEU A 227 16.67 -2.06 14.57
#